data_c206e415e0b7e912c1a3f531934c10fb
#
_entry.id   c206e415e0b7e912c1a3f531934c10fb
#
_cell.length_a   1.000
_cell.length_b   1.000
_cell.length_c   1.000
_cell.angle_alpha   90.00
_cell.angle_beta   90.00
_cell.angle_gamma   90.00
#
_symmetry.space_group_name_H-M   'P 1'
#
loop_
_entity.id
_entity.type
_entity.pdbx_description
1 polymer ?
#
loop_
_entity_poly.entity_id
_entity_poly.type
_entity_poly.pdbx_seq_one_letter_code
_entity_poly.pdbx_strand_id
1 'polypeptide(L)'
;MVQAAYGAFDQIGVKGLIISHLSHSYHSGACLYFTFGFIFGDNPLEQYDIVKTAIQQAFIDNGGSISHHHGVGLEHSPWLEQDISTSGVGVMEGLFASADPTGTFNPGKIILGSVDATGAVDGSVGIGRSTEDKVSAGTA
;
A
#
# COMPACT_ATOMS: atom_id res chain seq x y z
N MET A 1 1.69 1.52 -15.17
CA MET A 1 0.64 2.08 -14.27
C MET A 1 -0.71 2.19 -14.94
N VAL A 2 -0.88 2.97 -16.01
CA VAL A 2 -2.18 3.06 -16.73
C VAL A 2 -2.63 1.68 -17.24
N GLN A 3 -1.74 0.91 -17.86
CA GLN A 3 -2.06 -0.45 -18.32
C GLN A 3 -2.40 -1.40 -17.16
N ALA A 4 -1.72 -1.28 -16.02
CA ALA A 4 -2.02 -2.09 -14.84
C ALA A 4 -3.43 -1.80 -14.30
N ALA A 5 -3.84 -0.53 -14.26
CA ALA A 5 -5.19 -0.15 -13.86
C ALA A 5 -6.27 -0.70 -14.78
N TYR A 6 -6.09 -0.55 -16.10
CA TYR A 6 -7.06 -1.10 -17.07
C TYR A 6 -7.08 -2.63 -17.04
N GLY A 7 -5.92 -3.29 -16.88
CA GLY A 7 -5.86 -4.74 -16.69
C GLY A 7 -6.62 -5.21 -15.45
N ALA A 8 -6.52 -4.47 -14.34
CA ALA A 8 -7.27 -4.77 -13.14
C ALA A 8 -8.79 -4.53 -13.31
N PHE A 9 -9.20 -3.47 -14.02
CA PHE A 9 -10.62 -3.25 -14.35
C PHE A 9 -11.20 -4.40 -15.19
N ASP A 10 -10.44 -4.85 -16.19
CA ASP A 10 -10.85 -5.98 -17.04
C ASP A 10 -10.94 -7.28 -16.23
N GLN A 11 -9.97 -7.53 -15.33
CA GLN A 11 -9.95 -8.72 -14.47
C GLN A 11 -11.19 -8.84 -13.59
N ILE A 12 -11.67 -7.73 -13.05
CA ILE A 12 -12.85 -7.71 -12.18
C ILE A 12 -14.14 -7.36 -12.91
N GLY A 13 -14.08 -7.23 -14.24
CA GLY A 13 -15.25 -6.99 -15.09
C GLY A 13 -15.92 -5.64 -14.91
N VAL A 14 -15.18 -4.60 -14.51
CA VAL A 14 -15.73 -3.25 -14.31
C VAL A 14 -15.25 -2.28 -15.37
N LYS A 15 -15.98 -1.17 -15.50
CA LYS A 15 -15.57 -0.03 -16.34
C LYS A 15 -14.97 1.04 -15.46
N GLY A 16 -13.75 1.46 -15.76
CA GLY A 16 -13.03 2.46 -14.99
C GLY A 16 -12.26 3.44 -15.87
N LEU A 17 -11.76 4.47 -15.22
CA LEU A 17 -10.92 5.51 -15.81
C LEU A 17 -9.74 5.77 -14.87
N ILE A 18 -8.56 5.94 -15.42
CA ILE A 18 -7.39 6.47 -14.74
C ILE A 18 -6.84 7.64 -15.52
N ILE A 19 -6.55 8.73 -14.81
CA ILE A 19 -5.91 9.93 -15.34
C ILE A 19 -4.69 10.27 -14.51
N SER A 20 -3.76 11.00 -15.10
CA SER A 20 -2.58 11.47 -14.36
C SER A 20 -2.20 12.88 -14.79
N HIS A 21 -1.59 13.63 -13.87
CA HIS A 21 -0.96 14.89 -14.17
C HIS A 21 0.40 14.99 -13.48
N LEU A 22 1.29 15.78 -14.06
CA LEU A 22 2.56 16.14 -13.44
C LEU A 22 2.28 17.18 -12.36
N SER A 23 2.45 16.82 -11.08
CA SER A 23 2.21 17.74 -9.97
C SER A 23 3.46 18.49 -9.53
N HIS A 24 4.62 17.82 -9.55
CA HIS A 24 5.91 18.40 -9.14
C HIS A 24 7.02 17.89 -10.06
N SER A 25 8.02 18.74 -10.28
CA SER A 25 9.23 18.36 -11.02
C SER A 25 10.49 18.69 -10.22
N TYR A 26 11.47 17.81 -10.28
CA TYR A 26 12.74 17.87 -9.56
C TYR A 26 13.89 17.57 -10.51
N HIS A 27 15.12 17.86 -10.09
CA HIS A 27 16.32 17.45 -10.86
C HIS A 27 16.44 15.93 -11.00
N SER A 28 15.97 15.18 -10.00
CA SER A 28 16.06 13.71 -9.94
C SER A 28 14.84 12.98 -10.47
N GLY A 29 13.76 13.68 -10.83
CA GLY A 29 12.53 13.05 -11.28
C GLY A 29 11.32 13.95 -11.24
N ALA A 30 10.14 13.33 -11.26
CA ALA A 30 8.87 14.04 -11.24
C ALA A 30 7.81 13.28 -10.42
N CYS A 31 6.92 14.02 -9.79
CA CYS A 31 5.75 13.46 -9.14
C CYS A 31 4.57 13.43 -10.13
N LEU A 32 4.12 12.24 -10.45
CA LEU A 32 2.90 12.00 -11.21
C LEU A 32 1.76 11.69 -10.25
N TYR A 33 0.75 12.51 -10.25
CA TYR A 33 -0.46 12.31 -9.46
C TYR A 33 -1.48 11.54 -10.29
N PHE A 34 -1.85 10.34 -9.82
CA PHE A 34 -2.83 9.48 -10.47
C PHE A 34 -4.16 9.52 -9.73
N THR A 35 -5.23 9.72 -10.48
CA THR A 35 -6.59 9.60 -9.98
C THR A 35 -7.30 8.53 -10.79
N PHE A 36 -7.93 7.59 -10.12
CA PHE A 36 -8.72 6.56 -10.77
C PHE A 36 -10.11 6.46 -10.16
N GLY A 37 -11.04 5.96 -10.94
CA GLY A 37 -12.39 5.66 -10.51
C GLY A 37 -12.99 4.59 -11.39
N PHE A 38 -13.91 3.81 -10.85
CA PHE A 38 -14.62 2.78 -11.59
C PHE A 38 -16.02 2.58 -11.04
N ILE A 39 -16.88 1.97 -11.86
CA ILE A 39 -18.23 1.60 -11.46
C ILE A 39 -18.11 0.23 -10.78
N PHE A 40 -18.30 0.20 -9.48
CA PHE A 40 -18.19 -1.03 -8.69
C PHE A 40 -19.46 -1.87 -8.77
N GLY A 41 -19.30 -3.18 -8.56
CA GLY A 41 -20.38 -4.17 -8.44
C GLY A 41 -20.73 -4.50 -6.99
N ASP A 42 -20.96 -5.78 -6.72
CA ASP A 42 -21.47 -6.25 -5.43
C ASP A 42 -20.46 -6.18 -4.27
N ASN A 43 -19.14 -6.23 -4.58
CA ASN A 43 -18.06 -6.20 -3.59
C ASN A 43 -17.13 -5.00 -3.77
N PRO A 44 -17.55 -3.78 -3.46
CA PRO A 44 -16.81 -2.56 -3.78
C PRO A 44 -15.43 -2.48 -3.10
N LEU A 45 -15.30 -2.96 -1.88
CA LEU A 45 -14.01 -2.92 -1.15
C LEU A 45 -12.99 -3.89 -1.75
N GLU A 46 -13.40 -5.12 -2.02
CA GLU A 46 -12.52 -6.11 -2.66
C GLU A 46 -12.09 -5.65 -4.07
N GLN A 47 -13.01 -5.09 -4.83
CA GLN A 47 -12.72 -4.55 -6.15
C GLN A 47 -11.75 -3.35 -6.08
N TYR A 48 -11.92 -2.48 -5.08
CA TYR A 48 -10.99 -1.39 -4.82
C TYR A 48 -9.59 -1.92 -4.49
N ASP A 49 -9.49 -2.91 -3.61
CA ASP A 49 -8.21 -3.50 -3.20
C ASP A 49 -7.45 -4.11 -4.38
N ILE A 50 -8.15 -4.82 -5.27
CA ILE A 50 -7.55 -5.40 -6.48
C ILE A 50 -6.97 -4.29 -7.38
N VAL A 51 -7.76 -3.28 -7.68
CA VAL A 51 -7.34 -2.18 -8.55
C VAL A 51 -6.20 -1.37 -7.92
N LYS A 52 -6.34 -1.02 -6.64
CA LYS A 52 -5.33 -0.25 -5.90
C LYS A 52 -4.01 -1.01 -5.81
N THR A 53 -4.06 -2.30 -5.50
CA THR A 53 -2.88 -3.17 -5.44
C THR A 53 -2.15 -3.23 -6.78
N ALA A 54 -2.87 -3.44 -7.87
CA ALA A 54 -2.28 -3.49 -9.20
C ALA A 54 -1.61 -2.17 -9.60
N ILE A 55 -2.23 -1.04 -9.29
CA ILE A 55 -1.67 0.29 -9.57
C ILE A 55 -0.42 0.52 -8.70
N GLN A 56 -0.49 0.23 -7.40
CA GLN A 56 0.60 0.50 -6.47
C GLN A 56 1.82 -0.39 -6.77
N GLN A 57 1.61 -1.67 -7.05
CA GLN A 57 2.69 -2.56 -7.48
C GLN A 57 3.36 -2.07 -8.76
N ALA A 58 2.56 -1.58 -9.71
CA ALA A 58 3.13 -1.05 -10.95
C ALA A 58 3.98 0.22 -10.73
N PHE A 59 3.78 1.01 -9.69
CA PHE A 59 4.70 2.08 -9.32
C PHE A 59 6.06 1.53 -8.93
N ILE A 60 6.10 0.56 -8.03
CA ILE A 60 7.34 -0.08 -7.56
C ILE A 60 8.06 -0.78 -8.70
N ASP A 61 7.37 -1.57 -9.51
CA ASP A 61 7.93 -2.32 -10.63
C ASP A 61 8.59 -1.41 -11.69
N ASN A 62 8.19 -0.15 -11.74
CA ASN A 62 8.76 0.85 -12.65
C ASN A 62 9.72 1.84 -11.94
N GLY A 63 10.18 1.51 -10.75
CA GLY A 63 11.17 2.31 -10.00
C GLY A 63 10.60 3.61 -9.42
N GLY A 64 9.29 3.68 -9.24
CA GLY A 64 8.62 4.78 -8.57
C GLY A 64 8.59 4.59 -7.05
N SER A 65 8.58 5.68 -6.29
CA SER A 65 8.31 5.66 -4.85
C SER A 65 6.81 5.49 -4.57
N ILE A 66 6.48 4.84 -3.45
CA ILE A 66 5.09 4.52 -3.09
C ILE A 66 4.26 5.75 -2.75
N SER A 67 4.88 6.80 -2.23
CA SER A 67 4.20 8.03 -1.84
C SER A 67 5.14 9.21 -1.90
N HIS A 68 4.70 10.31 -2.48
CA HIS A 68 5.50 11.54 -2.56
C HIS A 68 5.28 12.45 -1.32
N HIS A 69 4.04 12.83 -1.04
CA HIS A 69 3.73 13.81 0.02
C HIS A 69 2.50 13.45 0.87
N HIS A 70 1.79 12.38 0.54
CA HIS A 70 0.62 11.95 1.29
C HIS A 70 0.97 11.08 2.50
N GLY A 71 2.23 10.64 2.59
CA GLY A 71 2.69 9.69 3.61
C GLY A 71 2.34 8.24 3.28
N VAL A 72 2.81 7.32 4.10
CA VAL A 72 2.65 5.88 3.89
C VAL A 72 1.32 5.39 4.47
N GLY A 73 1.07 5.67 5.74
CA GLY A 73 -0.13 5.23 6.45
C GLY A 73 -0.29 3.70 6.43
N LEU A 74 -1.53 3.24 6.37
CA LEU A 74 -1.88 1.83 6.16
C LEU A 74 -1.89 1.45 4.68
N GLU A 75 -2.30 2.39 3.84
CA GLU A 75 -2.59 2.13 2.44
C GLU A 75 -1.33 1.78 1.63
N HIS A 76 -0.20 2.40 1.94
CA HIS A 76 1.06 2.17 1.22
C HIS A 76 2.05 1.27 1.99
N SER A 77 1.80 1.00 3.25
CA SER A 77 2.68 0.20 4.11
C SER A 77 3.04 -1.19 3.54
N PRO A 78 2.17 -1.91 2.79
CA PRO A 78 2.53 -3.20 2.19
C PRO A 78 3.73 -3.13 1.24
N TRP A 79 4.00 -1.97 0.66
CA TRP A 79 5.10 -1.77 -0.29
C TRP A 79 6.30 -1.03 0.30
N LEU A 80 6.26 -0.65 1.58
CA LEU A 80 7.30 0.17 2.19
C LEU A 80 8.69 -0.48 2.09
N GLU A 81 8.79 -1.78 2.35
CA GLU A 81 10.05 -2.50 2.27
C GLU A 81 10.62 -2.55 0.84
N GLN A 82 9.76 -2.63 -0.17
CA GLN A 82 10.18 -2.58 -1.57
C GLN A 82 10.67 -1.18 -1.98
N ASP A 83 10.15 -0.12 -1.34
CA ASP A 83 10.52 1.27 -1.61
C ASP A 83 11.84 1.67 -0.92
N ILE A 84 11.99 1.37 0.38
CA ILE A 84 13.12 1.84 1.19
C ILE A 84 14.09 0.75 1.65
N SER A 85 13.87 -0.50 1.26
CA SER A 85 14.62 -1.70 1.66
C SER A 85 14.35 -2.18 3.11
N THR A 86 14.66 -3.45 3.37
CA THR A 86 14.61 -4.04 4.74
C THR A 86 15.44 -3.24 5.74
N SER A 87 16.62 -2.76 5.33
CA SER A 87 17.47 -1.94 6.21
C SER A 87 16.82 -0.59 6.52
N GLY A 88 16.15 0.03 5.55
CA GLY A 88 15.41 1.27 5.75
C GLY A 88 14.27 1.10 6.74
N VAL A 89 13.50 0.01 6.60
CA VAL A 89 12.44 -0.34 7.56
C VAL A 89 13.01 -0.53 8.96
N GLY A 90 14.13 -1.29 9.12
CA GLY A 90 14.77 -1.49 10.41
C GLY A 90 15.25 -0.19 11.09
N VAL A 91 15.72 0.78 10.32
CA VAL A 91 16.07 2.11 10.85
C VAL A 91 14.83 2.83 11.38
N MET A 92 13.71 2.78 10.63
CA MET A 92 12.44 3.39 11.06
C MET A 92 11.88 2.70 12.31
N GLU A 93 11.94 1.38 12.39
CA GLU A 93 11.54 0.62 13.58
C GLU A 93 12.33 1.04 14.82
N GLY A 94 13.65 1.15 14.68
CA GLY A 94 14.52 1.64 15.76
C GLY A 94 14.19 3.06 16.20
N LEU A 95 13.87 3.94 15.24
CA LEU A 95 13.46 5.31 15.52
C LEU A 95 12.12 5.34 16.28
N PHE A 96 11.12 4.59 15.83
CA PHE A 96 9.82 4.54 16.48
C PHE A 96 9.89 3.94 17.87
N ALA A 97 10.61 2.84 18.05
CA ALA A 97 10.81 2.22 19.36
C ALA A 97 11.54 3.16 20.35
N SER A 98 12.46 3.99 19.86
CA SER A 98 13.17 4.99 20.68
C SER A 98 12.29 6.18 21.05
N ALA A 99 11.46 6.67 20.11
CA ALA A 99 10.62 7.84 20.31
C ALA A 99 9.32 7.52 21.08
N ASP A 100 8.80 6.31 20.91
CA ASP A 100 7.55 5.84 21.53
C ASP A 100 7.68 4.39 22.01
N PRO A 101 8.46 4.14 23.08
CA PRO A 101 8.72 2.79 23.57
C PRO A 101 7.48 2.02 24.03
N THR A 102 6.39 2.72 24.28
CA THR A 102 5.11 2.14 24.73
C THR A 102 4.10 1.92 23.62
N GLY A 103 4.43 2.35 22.39
CA GLY A 103 3.52 2.22 21.26
C GLY A 103 2.21 3.01 21.43
N THR A 104 2.27 4.19 22.05
CA THR A 104 1.10 5.03 22.35
C THR A 104 0.61 5.80 21.13
N PHE A 105 1.54 6.20 20.24
CA PHE A 105 1.24 7.09 19.13
C PHE A 105 0.91 6.32 17.85
N ASN A 106 -0.39 6.07 17.63
CA ASN A 106 -0.93 5.49 16.40
C ASN A 106 -0.20 4.22 15.93
N PRO A 107 -0.08 3.18 16.77
CA PRO A 107 0.66 1.96 16.45
C PRO A 107 0.07 1.23 15.22
N GLY A 108 0.89 0.38 14.59
CA GLY A 108 0.47 -0.44 13.44
C GLY A 108 0.28 0.36 12.14
N LYS A 109 0.76 1.60 12.08
CA LYS A 109 0.76 2.44 10.87
C LYS A 109 2.19 2.53 10.32
N ILE A 110 2.28 2.77 9.00
CA ILE A 110 3.55 2.91 8.27
C ILE A 110 4.29 1.56 8.16
N ILE A 111 4.64 0.92 9.27
CA ILE A 111 5.32 -0.37 9.31
C ILE A 111 4.30 -1.44 9.68
N LEU A 112 4.09 -2.41 8.79
CA LEU A 112 3.22 -3.55 9.04
C LEU A 112 3.88 -4.47 10.08
N GLY A 113 3.13 -4.80 11.13
CA GLY A 113 3.60 -5.68 12.19
C GLY A 113 4.29 -4.95 13.34
N SER A 114 4.28 -3.61 13.38
CA SER A 114 4.61 -2.89 14.61
C SER A 114 3.62 -3.31 15.70
N VAL A 115 4.15 -3.80 16.80
CA VAL A 115 3.39 -4.27 17.97
C VAL A 115 2.62 -3.10 18.60
N ASP A 116 1.37 -3.35 18.96
CA ASP A 116 0.62 -2.43 19.79
C ASP A 116 1.19 -2.39 21.23
N ALA A 117 0.68 -1.48 22.05
CA ALA A 117 1.11 -1.34 23.45
C ALA A 117 0.88 -2.61 24.32
N THR A 118 0.17 -3.61 23.81
CA THR A 118 -0.07 -4.91 24.48
C THR A 118 0.84 -6.00 23.95
N GLY A 119 1.67 -5.72 22.93
CA GLY A 119 2.51 -6.71 22.28
C GLY A 119 1.80 -7.55 21.22
N ALA A 120 0.56 -7.22 20.87
CA ALA A 120 -0.16 -7.88 19.80
C ALA A 120 0.19 -7.26 18.44
N VAL A 121 0.50 -8.12 17.47
CA VAL A 121 0.67 -7.70 16.07
C VAL A 121 -0.72 -7.50 15.47
N ASP A 122 -1.07 -6.26 15.10
CA ASP A 122 -2.31 -6.02 14.37
C ASP A 122 -2.21 -6.62 12.95
N GLY A 123 -2.75 -7.82 12.80
CA GLY A 123 -2.83 -8.53 11.52
C GLY A 123 -3.99 -8.08 10.63
N SER A 124 -4.69 -7.01 10.97
CA SER A 124 -5.95 -6.62 10.32
C SER A 124 -5.79 -5.80 9.05
N VAL A 125 -4.58 -5.58 8.55
CA VAL A 125 -4.38 -4.79 7.33
C VAL A 125 -4.58 -5.66 6.09
N GLY A 126 -5.79 -5.64 5.57
CA GLY A 126 -6.20 -6.43 4.39
C GLY A 126 -5.90 -5.83 3.03
N ILE A 127 -5.25 -4.68 2.93
CA ILE A 127 -4.92 -4.06 1.65
C ILE A 127 -3.58 -4.60 1.16
N GLY A 128 -3.60 -5.39 0.09
CA GLY A 128 -2.39 -5.88 -0.58
C GLY A 128 -1.90 -7.28 -0.20
N ARG A 129 -2.61 -8.04 0.63
CA ARG A 129 -2.31 -9.47 0.83
C ARG A 129 -2.82 -10.29 -0.35
N SER A 130 -1.94 -11.06 -0.97
CA SER A 130 -2.33 -12.06 -1.96
C SER A 130 -3.35 -13.04 -1.37
N THR A 131 -4.30 -13.47 -2.18
CA THR A 131 -5.35 -14.44 -1.80
C THR A 131 -4.82 -15.77 -1.31
N GLU A 132 -3.53 -16.04 -1.44
CA GLU A 132 -2.88 -17.29 -1.01
C GLU A 132 -2.75 -17.40 0.52
N ASP A 133 -2.66 -16.29 1.26
CA ASP A 133 -2.54 -16.33 2.72
C ASP A 133 -3.86 -16.62 3.46
N LYS A 134 -5.00 -16.58 2.76
CA LYS A 134 -6.32 -16.86 3.37
C LYS A 134 -6.68 -18.36 3.42
N VAL A 135 -5.95 -19.25 2.74
CA VAL A 135 -6.27 -20.69 2.66
C VAL A 135 -5.66 -21.51 3.80
N SER A 136 -4.64 -21.01 4.50
CA SER A 136 -3.95 -21.78 5.54
C SER A 136 -4.51 -21.65 6.97
N ALA A 137 -5.49 -20.76 7.19
CA ALA A 137 -6.06 -20.52 8.53
C ALA A 137 -7.38 -21.29 8.81
N GLY A 138 -7.77 -22.22 7.97
CA GLY A 138 -9.10 -22.85 8.01
C GLY A 138 -9.11 -24.39 8.06
N THR A 139 -8.16 -25.05 8.76
CA THR A 139 -8.31 -26.47 9.13
C THR A 139 -7.45 -26.77 10.37
N ALA A 140 -8.04 -26.64 11.52
CA ALA A 140 -7.74 -27.44 12.71
C ALA A 140 -8.93 -27.37 13.67
#